data_5c258b1b065a833129b67949815f71c8
#
_entry.id   5c258b1b065a833129b67949815f71c8
#
_cell.length_a   1.000
_cell.length_b   1.000
_cell.length_c   1.000
_cell.angle_alpha   90.00
_cell.angle_beta   90.00
_cell.angle_gamma   90.00
#
_symmetry.space_group_name_H-M   'P 1'
#
loop_
_entity.id
_entity.type
_entity.pdbx_description
1 polymer ?
#
loop_
_entity_poly.entity_id
_entity_poly.type
_entity_poly.pdbx_seq_one_letter_code
_entity_poly.pdbx_strand_id
1 'polypeptide(L)'
;MISRIWHGWTTPANADKYEALLKEEIFVGIQNRRIRGFKGIQLLRREVGEEVEFVTIMLFDSLDAVRKFAGEDYEVAVVPEKAKAVLSHFDERSQHYEVRAERGGEG
;
A
#
# COMPACT_ATOMS: atom_id res chain seq x y z
N MET A 1 -12.64 -11.10 3.47
CA MET A 1 -11.85 -10.02 2.86
C MET A 1 -10.89 -9.44 3.88
N ILE A 2 -9.66 -9.25 3.46
CA ILE A 2 -8.59 -8.71 4.29
C ILE A 2 -8.13 -7.39 3.69
N SER A 3 -8.07 -6.36 4.51
CA SER A 3 -7.53 -5.04 4.16
C SER A 3 -6.11 -4.95 4.73
N ARG A 4 -5.14 -4.72 3.86
CA ARG A 4 -3.73 -4.55 4.24
C ARG A 4 -3.40 -3.06 4.17
N ILE A 5 -3.00 -2.47 5.29
CA ILE A 5 -2.76 -1.03 5.39
C ILE A 5 -1.30 -0.78 5.74
N TRP A 6 -0.69 0.16 5.04
CA TRP A 6 0.69 0.54 5.23
C TRP A 6 0.85 2.06 5.09
N HIS A 7 1.75 2.62 5.86
CA HIS A 7 2.02 4.06 5.87
C HIS A 7 3.47 4.34 5.53
N GLY A 8 3.69 5.38 4.71
CA GLY A 8 5.01 5.92 4.42
C GLY A 8 4.98 7.44 4.40
N TRP A 9 6.10 8.06 4.69
CA TRP A 9 6.21 9.52 4.75
C TRP A 9 7.38 9.99 3.90
N THR A 10 7.19 11.15 3.27
CA THR A 10 8.24 11.76 2.45
C THR A 10 8.17 13.28 2.58
N THR A 11 9.13 13.97 1.97
CA THR A 11 9.15 15.43 1.93
C THR A 11 8.18 15.94 0.88
N PRO A 12 7.69 17.19 1.01
CA PRO A 12 6.89 17.82 -0.05
C PRO A 12 7.61 17.81 -1.41
N ALA A 13 8.93 17.98 -1.40
CA ALA A 13 9.72 17.99 -2.64
C ALA A 13 9.69 16.63 -3.36
N ASN A 14 9.60 15.52 -2.62
CA ASN A 14 9.61 14.17 -3.17
C ASN A 14 8.21 13.55 -3.32
N ALA A 15 7.17 14.23 -2.81
CA ALA A 15 5.83 13.64 -2.75
C ALA A 15 5.27 13.26 -4.13
N ASP A 16 5.34 14.16 -5.09
CA ASP A 16 4.83 13.89 -6.43
C ASP A 16 5.65 12.81 -7.14
N LYS A 17 6.96 12.80 -6.91
CA LYS A 17 7.85 11.79 -7.46
C LYS A 17 7.51 10.39 -6.90
N TYR A 18 7.28 10.31 -5.61
CA TYR A 18 6.89 9.06 -4.96
C TYR A 18 5.52 8.57 -5.48
N GLU A 19 4.56 9.47 -5.57
CA GLU A 19 3.23 9.14 -6.10
C GLU A 19 3.33 8.61 -7.53
N ALA A 20 4.09 9.26 -8.39
CA ALA A 20 4.28 8.80 -9.77
C ALA A 20 4.94 7.42 -9.82
N LEU A 21 5.95 7.19 -8.97
CA LEU A 21 6.62 5.89 -8.88
C LEU A 21 5.63 4.78 -8.50
N LEU A 22 4.74 5.03 -7.54
CA LEU A 22 3.73 4.06 -7.15
C LEU A 22 2.75 3.77 -8.29
N LYS A 23 2.21 4.81 -8.90
CA LYS A 23 1.17 4.68 -9.92
C LYS A 23 1.69 4.08 -11.22
N GLU A 24 2.89 4.47 -11.64
CA GLU A 24 3.43 4.12 -12.95
C GLU A 24 4.27 2.85 -12.96
N GLU A 25 4.89 2.49 -11.84
CA GLU A 25 5.77 1.32 -11.76
C GLU A 25 5.32 0.28 -10.75
N ILE A 26 5.18 0.67 -9.48
CA ILE A 26 4.97 -0.30 -8.39
C ILE A 26 3.60 -0.95 -8.51
N PHE A 27 2.54 -0.16 -8.65
CA PHE A 27 1.18 -0.71 -8.76
C PHE A 27 1.01 -1.52 -10.04
N VAL A 28 1.58 -1.05 -11.14
CA VAL A 28 1.54 -1.80 -12.40
C VAL A 28 2.26 -3.14 -12.25
N GLY A 29 3.42 -3.15 -11.58
CA GLY A 29 4.14 -4.38 -11.28
C GLY A 29 3.34 -5.36 -10.44
N ILE A 30 2.64 -4.86 -9.42
CA ILE A 30 1.77 -5.70 -8.58
C ILE A 30 0.63 -6.30 -9.42
N GLN A 31 -0.04 -5.48 -10.21
CA GLN A 31 -1.12 -5.95 -11.07
C GLN A 31 -0.65 -7.00 -12.07
N ASN A 32 0.55 -6.81 -12.62
CA ASN A 32 1.12 -7.74 -13.58
C ASN A 32 1.51 -9.10 -12.97
N ARG A 33 1.69 -9.17 -11.65
CA ARG A 33 1.93 -10.44 -10.96
C ARG A 33 0.70 -11.35 -10.98
N ARG A 34 -0.49 -10.80 -11.22
CA ARG A 34 -1.76 -11.53 -11.27
C ARG A 34 -1.97 -12.43 -10.05
N ILE A 35 -1.76 -11.86 -8.87
CA ILE A 35 -1.88 -12.57 -7.61
C ILE A 35 -3.34 -12.97 -7.41
N ARG A 36 -3.57 -14.28 -7.25
CA ARG A 36 -4.91 -14.81 -7.02
C ARG A 36 -5.43 -14.31 -5.67
N GLY A 37 -6.61 -13.70 -5.69
CA GLY A 37 -7.22 -13.15 -4.47
C GLY A 37 -6.91 -11.70 -4.20
N PHE A 38 -6.02 -11.06 -4.97
CA PHE A 38 -5.80 -9.63 -4.90
C PHE A 38 -6.97 -8.92 -5.57
N LYS A 39 -7.64 -8.00 -4.85
CA LYS A 39 -8.86 -7.35 -5.30
C LYS A 39 -8.71 -5.89 -5.64
N GLY A 40 -7.66 -5.25 -5.19
CA GLY A 40 -7.43 -3.85 -5.54
C GLY A 40 -6.51 -3.15 -4.57
N ILE A 41 -6.17 -1.91 -4.93
CA ILE A 41 -5.30 -1.07 -4.15
C ILE A 41 -5.75 0.38 -4.25
N GLN A 42 -5.71 1.09 -3.12
CA GLN A 42 -5.94 2.52 -3.05
C GLN A 42 -4.70 3.20 -2.53
N LEU A 43 -4.43 4.39 -3.05
CA LEU A 43 -3.39 5.27 -2.55
C LEU A 43 -4.05 6.50 -1.97
N LEU A 44 -3.74 6.80 -0.72
CA LEU A 44 -4.22 7.99 -0.02
C LEU A 44 -3.01 8.87 0.33
N ARG A 45 -3.24 10.15 0.39
CA ARG A 45 -2.17 11.12 0.65
C ARG A 45 -2.71 12.30 1.44
N ARG A 46 -1.92 12.79 2.40
CA ARG A 46 -2.21 14.07 3.10
C ARG A 46 -0.94 14.73 3.57
N GLU A 47 -1.01 16.04 3.80
CA GLU A 47 0.08 16.78 4.42
C GLU A 47 -0.02 16.63 5.94
N VAL A 48 1.13 16.37 6.59
CA VAL A 48 1.22 16.24 8.03
C VAL A 48 2.46 17.02 8.49
N GLY A 49 2.26 18.23 8.98
CA GLY A 49 3.38 19.10 9.34
C GLY A 49 4.23 19.41 8.11
N GLU A 50 5.51 19.11 8.19
CA GLU A 50 6.46 19.33 7.09
C GLU A 50 6.63 18.12 6.19
N GLU A 51 5.84 17.06 6.42
CA GLU A 51 5.90 15.84 5.64
C GLU A 51 4.60 15.62 4.86
N VAL A 52 4.66 14.69 3.90
CA VAL A 52 3.49 14.19 3.21
C VAL A 52 3.38 12.72 3.56
N GLU A 53 2.24 12.33 4.10
CA GLU A 53 1.93 10.95 4.45
C GLU A 53 1.22 10.27 3.28
N PHE A 54 1.66 9.06 2.96
CA PHE A 54 0.99 8.19 2.00
C PHE A 54 0.50 6.94 2.71
N VAL A 55 -0.72 6.53 2.39
CA VAL A 55 -1.30 5.30 2.91
C VAL A 55 -1.69 4.44 1.72
N THR A 56 -1.26 3.18 1.71
CA THR A 56 -1.74 2.21 0.74
C THR A 56 -2.71 1.27 1.44
N ILE A 57 -3.84 1.03 0.82
CA ILE A 57 -4.84 0.07 1.28
C ILE A 57 -5.01 -0.96 0.18
N MET A 58 -4.58 -2.18 0.44
CA MET A 58 -4.72 -3.30 -0.50
C MET A 58 -5.81 -4.22 0.01
N LEU A 59 -6.65 -4.70 -0.90
CA LEU A 59 -7.74 -5.60 -0.57
C LEU A 59 -7.45 -6.99 -1.13
N PHE A 60 -7.56 -8.00 -0.27
CA PHE A 60 -7.36 -9.42 -0.63
C PHE A 60 -8.56 -10.22 -0.15
N ASP A 61 -8.84 -11.34 -0.82
CA ASP A 61 -9.95 -12.20 -0.40
C ASP A 61 -9.61 -13.09 0.80
N SER A 62 -8.31 -13.27 1.12
CA SER A 62 -7.86 -14.14 2.20
C SER A 62 -6.44 -13.80 2.65
N LEU A 63 -6.05 -14.30 3.82
CA LEU A 63 -4.66 -14.21 4.28
C LEU A 63 -3.71 -15.04 3.39
N ASP A 64 -4.20 -16.12 2.78
CA ASP A 64 -3.37 -16.88 1.84
C ASP A 64 -2.98 -16.02 0.64
N ALA A 65 -3.89 -15.18 0.16
CA ALA A 65 -3.60 -14.24 -0.92
C ALA A 65 -2.56 -13.19 -0.47
N VAL A 66 -2.66 -12.71 0.78
CA VAL A 66 -1.65 -11.81 1.34
C VAL A 66 -0.28 -12.46 1.36
N ARG A 67 -0.19 -13.74 1.75
CA ARG A 67 1.08 -14.48 1.75
C ARG A 67 1.66 -14.62 0.34
N LYS A 68 0.83 -14.81 -0.65
CA LYS A 68 1.28 -14.86 -2.05
C LYS A 68 1.89 -13.55 -2.49
N PHE A 69 1.40 -12.44 -1.97
CA PHE A 69 1.95 -11.11 -2.25
C PHE A 69 3.23 -10.85 -1.45
N ALA A 70 3.20 -11.06 -0.14
CA ALA A 70 4.21 -10.57 0.80
C ALA A 70 5.15 -11.66 1.36
N GLY A 71 4.84 -12.93 1.16
CA GLY A 71 5.62 -14.05 1.71
C GLY A 71 5.06 -14.54 3.04
N GLU A 72 5.74 -15.52 3.65
CA GLU A 72 5.28 -16.16 4.88
C GLU A 72 5.20 -15.20 6.07
N ASP A 73 6.20 -14.34 6.24
CA ASP A 73 6.13 -13.26 7.22
C ASP A 73 5.43 -12.07 6.59
N TYR A 74 4.13 -12.24 6.35
CA TYR A 74 3.36 -11.33 5.51
C TYR A 74 3.16 -9.93 6.08
N GLU A 75 3.42 -9.73 7.37
CA GLU A 75 3.33 -8.39 7.98
C GLU A 75 4.49 -7.49 7.57
N VAL A 76 5.64 -8.08 7.22
CA VAL A 76 6.79 -7.28 6.80
C VAL A 76 6.43 -6.48 5.55
N ALA A 77 6.70 -5.18 5.58
CA ALA A 77 6.38 -4.29 4.48
C ALA A 77 7.17 -4.66 3.23
N VAL A 78 6.49 -4.60 2.09
CA VAL A 78 7.12 -4.82 0.78
C VAL A 78 7.44 -3.45 0.19
N VAL A 79 8.67 -2.99 0.40
CA VAL A 79 9.10 -1.64 -0.02
C VAL A 79 10.27 -1.78 -0.99
N PRO A 80 10.04 -1.55 -2.30
CA PRO A 80 11.11 -1.61 -3.28
C PRO A 80 12.20 -0.57 -3.01
N GLU A 81 13.42 -0.86 -3.44
CA GLU A 81 14.56 0.04 -3.24
C GLU A 81 14.33 1.45 -3.79
N LYS A 82 13.67 1.56 -4.95
CA LYS A 82 13.34 2.86 -5.54
C LYS A 82 12.43 3.68 -4.63
N ALA A 83 11.50 3.03 -3.93
CA ALA A 83 10.61 3.68 -2.98
C ALA A 83 11.38 4.13 -1.73
N LYS A 84 12.26 3.27 -1.20
CA LYS A 84 13.10 3.61 -0.05
C LYS A 84 13.95 4.85 -0.31
N ALA A 85 14.40 5.02 -1.55
CA ALA A 85 15.27 6.14 -1.92
C ALA A 85 14.58 7.51 -1.79
N VAL A 86 13.25 7.55 -1.86
CA VAL A 86 12.48 8.80 -1.80
C VAL A 86 11.62 8.95 -0.55
N LEU A 87 11.49 7.89 0.25
CA LEU A 87 10.77 7.94 1.53
C LEU A 87 11.68 8.44 2.64
N SER A 88 11.14 9.26 3.53
CA SER A 88 11.84 9.72 4.73
C SER A 88 11.84 8.62 5.80
N HIS A 89 10.68 8.02 6.01
CA HIS A 89 10.49 6.87 6.90
C HIS A 89 9.19 6.15 6.50
N PHE A 90 8.99 4.95 7.02
CA PHE A 90 7.82 4.16 6.69
C PHE A 90 7.61 3.07 7.74
N ASP A 91 6.39 2.53 7.78
CA ASP A 91 6.08 1.38 8.63
C ASP A 91 6.86 0.15 8.15
N GLU A 92 7.59 -0.48 9.06
CA GLU A 92 8.31 -1.72 8.74
C GLU A 92 7.38 -2.92 8.60
N ARG A 93 6.20 -2.84 9.22
CA ARG A 93 5.18 -3.87 9.17
C ARG A 93 3.84 -3.27 8.77
N SER A 94 3.11 -3.99 7.92
CA SER A 94 1.76 -3.60 7.53
C SER A 94 0.74 -4.16 8.50
N GLN A 95 -0.41 -3.48 8.62
CA GLN A 95 -1.52 -3.91 9.47
C GLN A 95 -2.56 -4.62 8.62
N HIS A 96 -3.13 -5.71 9.14
CA HIS A 96 -4.14 -6.49 8.44
C HIS A 96 -5.42 -6.51 9.25
N TYR A 97 -6.53 -6.23 8.57
CA TYR A 97 -7.85 -6.16 9.19
C TYR A 97 -8.83 -7.01 8.40
N GLU A 98 -9.70 -7.72 9.11
CA GLU A 98 -10.85 -8.34 8.47
C GLU A 98 -11.88 -7.25 8.15
N VAL A 99 -12.37 -7.24 6.92
CA VAL A 99 -13.48 -6.36 6.57
C VAL A 99 -14.74 -6.97 7.16
N ARG A 100 -15.35 -6.29 8.14
CA ARG A 100 -16.51 -6.82 8.87
C ARG A 100 -17.83 -6.30 8.34
N ALA A 101 -17.81 -5.19 7.65
CA ALA A 101 -19.00 -4.63 7.03
C ALA A 101 -18.58 -3.66 5.92
N GLU A 102 -19.36 -3.66 4.87
CA GLU A 102 -19.21 -2.73 3.76
C GLU A 102 -20.61 -2.33 3.32
N ARG A 103 -20.83 -1.03 3.12
CA ARG A 103 -22.11 -0.54 2.63
C ARG A 103 -21.84 0.58 1.64
N GLY A 104 -22.58 0.54 0.53
CA GLY A 104 -22.51 1.61 -0.45
C GLY A 104 -23.09 2.92 0.10
N GLY A 105 -22.57 4.01 -0.41
CA GLY A 105 -23.15 5.33 -0.17
C GLY A 105 -24.12 5.68 -1.27
N GLU A 106 -24.99 6.66 -0.99
CA GLU A 106 -25.83 7.25 -1.99
C GLU A 106 -25.03 8.34 -2.69
N GLY A 107 -24.86 8.18 -3.94
CA GLY A 107 -24.02 9.04 -4.71
C GLY A 107 -24.41 10.08 -5.46
#